data_b1d42d6ee65d3cb2f041b67bb33ad931
#
_entry.id   b1d42d6ee65d3cb2f041b67bb33ad931
#
_cell.length_a   1.000
_cell.length_b   1.000
_cell.length_c   1.000
_cell.angle_alpha   90.00
_cell.angle_beta   90.00
_cell.angle_gamma   90.00
#
_symmetry.space_group_name_H-M   'P 1'
#
loop_
_entity.id
_entity.type
_entity.pdbx_description
1 polymer ?
#
loop_
_entity_poly.entity_id
_entity_poly.type
_entity_poly.pdbx_seq_one_letter_code
_entity_poly.pdbx_strand_id
1 'polypeptide(L)'
;EVSAETSSALETAISKIEQPELLTRWKARQYLVQEPLYSPTQFNSFPANSVQPTQPTFENSYDPYAPTTDNKGSVVITDLLEKPHGKFSNHLNEALVRFRNMRRAGRHPRFFTYAKLISAAAKDNRIQLAHEILALARQDVPYIAQYRIVRFGWVSILDSMIAACLQTGQRHLAEQFHQELRSIGASPSANTFGLYITTLKESAKTFDEASEAIKIFLQAKNEGVEPTSFLYNALIGKLGKARRIDDCLFYFQEMRRLGIRPTSVTYGTIVNALCRVSDEKFAEELFEEMENMPNYKPRPAPYHSMMQFFLSTKRDRSKVLAYYERMRNRNITPTAHTFKLLIDAYATLEPLDMTAAEAVLDQISASGSQADAVHYASLIHAKGCVAHDMAAARALFDQVLSNIQVRPQPCLYQAMFEVMVANHAVSDSDPLVRDMRKRGVELTPYIANALIHGWAVAEDISKAEAIFRQVPQDKREPSTYEAMTRAYMMADSRDKALGVVNEALARGYPTAVAGKILDLVGTKSAWWTPPSNSLDSSIDGSI
;
A
#
# COMPACT_ATOMS: atom_id res chain seq x y z
N GLU A 1 30.89 -16.69 -1.05
CA GLU A 1 31.31 -18.12 -0.94
C GLU A 1 31.90 -18.33 0.45
N VAL A 2 31.18 -19.07 1.28
CA VAL A 2 31.69 -19.50 2.59
C VAL A 2 32.66 -20.63 2.28
N SER A 3 33.93 -20.55 2.71
CA SER A 3 34.90 -21.59 2.45
C SER A 3 34.48 -22.91 3.09
N ALA A 4 34.89 -24.04 2.53
CA ALA A 4 34.55 -25.37 3.07
C ALA A 4 34.94 -25.52 4.54
N GLU A 5 36.01 -24.87 4.99
CA GLU A 5 36.46 -24.87 6.38
C GLU A 5 35.54 -24.09 7.31
N THR A 6 35.02 -22.93 6.88
CA THR A 6 34.05 -22.14 7.65
C THR A 6 32.68 -22.83 7.72
N SER A 7 32.26 -23.55 6.67
CA SER A 7 31.05 -24.36 6.66
C SER A 7 31.12 -25.52 7.65
N SER A 8 32.24 -26.24 7.68
CA SER A 8 32.51 -27.35 8.61
C SER A 8 32.59 -26.88 10.07
N ALA A 9 33.20 -25.71 10.31
CA ALA A 9 33.29 -25.12 11.65
C ALA A 9 31.88 -24.71 12.16
N LEU A 10 31.04 -24.19 11.27
CA LEU A 10 29.66 -23.79 11.59
C LEU A 10 28.76 -25.00 11.87
N GLU A 11 28.89 -26.08 11.09
CA GLU A 11 28.17 -27.34 11.35
C GLU A 11 28.55 -27.94 12.70
N THR A 12 29.83 -27.88 13.05
CA THR A 12 30.33 -28.35 14.35
C THR A 12 29.83 -27.48 15.50
N ALA A 13 29.71 -26.18 15.28
CA ALA A 13 29.14 -25.26 16.27
C ALA A 13 27.62 -25.46 16.45
N ILE A 14 26.88 -25.65 15.36
CA ILE A 14 25.43 -25.88 15.39
C ILE A 14 25.09 -27.24 16.01
N SER A 15 25.92 -28.28 15.80
CA SER A 15 25.72 -29.58 16.40
C SER A 15 25.93 -29.60 17.92
N LYS A 16 26.67 -28.63 18.47
CA LYS A 16 26.85 -28.42 19.92
C LYS A 16 25.69 -27.70 20.61
N ILE A 17 24.76 -27.13 19.85
CA ILE A 17 23.59 -26.35 20.36
C ILE A 17 22.35 -27.27 20.36
N GLU A 18 22.33 -28.45 20.79
CA GLU A 18 21.18 -29.38 20.97
C GLU A 18 19.82 -28.97 20.29
N GLN A 19 19.85 -28.30 19.13
CA GLN A 19 18.67 -27.91 18.35
C GLN A 19 18.75 -28.52 16.94
N PRO A 20 18.20 -29.70 16.70
CA PRO A 20 18.30 -30.43 15.41
C PRO A 20 17.63 -29.65 14.24
N GLU A 21 16.69 -28.77 14.54
CA GLU A 21 16.02 -27.94 13.51
C GLU A 21 16.95 -26.93 12.84
N LEU A 22 17.93 -26.39 13.56
CA LEU A 22 18.90 -25.44 13.00
C LEU A 22 19.88 -26.13 12.03
N LEU A 23 20.28 -27.35 12.33
CA LEU A 23 21.13 -28.15 11.46
C LEU A 23 20.41 -28.52 10.16
N THR A 24 19.14 -28.88 10.25
CA THR A 24 18.28 -29.22 9.10
C THR A 24 18.06 -27.99 8.21
N ARG A 25 17.82 -26.83 8.80
CA ARG A 25 17.69 -25.55 8.08
C ARG A 25 19.01 -25.11 7.43
N TRP A 26 20.13 -25.33 8.10
CA TRP A 26 21.45 -25.02 7.56
C TRP A 26 21.78 -25.92 6.36
N LYS A 27 21.58 -27.23 6.47
CA LYS A 27 21.79 -28.18 5.37
C LYS A 27 20.87 -27.91 4.19
N ALA A 28 19.61 -27.61 4.42
CA ALA A 28 18.67 -27.22 3.37
C ALA A 28 19.12 -25.95 2.62
N ARG A 29 19.73 -24.98 3.32
CA ARG A 29 20.33 -23.79 2.69
C ARG A 29 21.56 -24.12 1.84
N GLN A 30 22.39 -25.07 2.24
CA GLN A 30 23.55 -25.51 1.44
C GLN A 30 23.15 -26.22 0.16
N TYR A 31 22.11 -27.08 0.20
CA TYR A 31 21.57 -27.73 -0.99
C TYR A 31 20.98 -26.72 -2.00
N LEU A 32 20.39 -25.62 -1.53
CA LEU A 32 19.91 -24.52 -2.37
C LEU A 32 21.01 -23.71 -3.04
N VAL A 33 22.25 -23.79 -2.54
CA VAL A 33 23.43 -23.08 -3.08
C VAL A 33 24.22 -23.95 -4.07
N GLN A 34 24.09 -25.29 -4.03
CA GLN A 34 24.90 -26.24 -4.80
C GLN A 34 24.27 -26.74 -6.10
N GLU A 35 22.97 -26.56 -6.32
CA GLU A 35 22.43 -26.81 -7.65
C GLU A 35 22.42 -25.54 -8.47
N PRO A 36 23.11 -25.50 -9.62
CA PRO A 36 22.91 -24.46 -10.61
C PRO A 36 21.53 -24.70 -11.26
N LEU A 37 20.48 -24.26 -10.62
CA LEU A 37 19.17 -24.14 -11.22
C LEU A 37 19.28 -23.10 -12.33
N TYR A 38 19.39 -23.61 -13.57
CA TYR A 38 19.37 -22.91 -14.85
C TYR A 38 20.69 -22.29 -15.31
N SER A 39 21.36 -23.01 -16.20
CA SER A 39 22.25 -22.40 -17.19
C SER A 39 21.45 -21.39 -18.05
N PRO A 40 22.02 -20.20 -18.36
CA PRO A 40 21.32 -19.17 -19.15
C PRO A 40 20.98 -19.59 -20.60
N THR A 41 21.44 -20.77 -21.03
CA THR A 41 21.27 -21.28 -22.41
C THR A 41 20.04 -22.15 -22.63
N GLN A 42 19.22 -22.43 -21.61
CA GLN A 42 18.03 -23.30 -21.79
C GLN A 42 16.70 -22.57 -21.89
N PHE A 43 16.66 -21.23 -21.84
CA PHE A 43 15.40 -20.48 -22.00
C PHE A 43 14.95 -20.27 -23.46
N ASN A 44 15.65 -20.84 -24.44
CA ASN A 44 15.26 -20.79 -25.85
C ASN A 44 14.65 -22.09 -26.41
N SER A 45 14.28 -23.03 -25.56
CA SER A 45 13.55 -24.22 -26.04
C SER A 45 12.15 -24.24 -25.44
N PHE A 46 11.19 -23.65 -26.17
CA PHE A 46 9.85 -24.21 -26.19
C PHE A 46 9.94 -25.72 -26.42
N PRO A 47 9.09 -26.57 -25.82
CA PRO A 47 9.06 -27.99 -26.19
C PRO A 47 8.85 -28.05 -27.69
N ALA A 48 9.90 -28.37 -28.40
CA ALA A 48 9.85 -28.68 -29.82
C ALA A 48 9.08 -30.00 -29.91
N ASN A 49 7.76 -29.91 -30.03
CA ASN A 49 7.09 -30.89 -30.86
C ASN A 49 7.82 -30.83 -32.22
N SER A 50 8.45 -31.91 -32.56
CA SER A 50 9.17 -32.15 -33.79
C SER A 50 8.27 -31.88 -35.02
N VAL A 51 8.19 -30.60 -35.34
CA VAL A 51 7.76 -30.15 -36.67
C VAL A 51 9.01 -29.49 -37.25
N GLN A 52 9.52 -30.09 -38.31
CA GLN A 52 10.61 -29.57 -39.15
C GLN A 52 10.40 -28.06 -39.38
N PRO A 53 11.47 -27.25 -39.48
CA PRO A 53 11.35 -25.83 -39.79
C PRO A 53 10.78 -25.72 -41.21
N THR A 54 9.47 -25.72 -41.32
CA THR A 54 8.78 -25.25 -42.51
C THR A 54 9.08 -23.76 -42.61
N GLN A 55 9.61 -23.33 -43.75
CA GLN A 55 9.78 -21.94 -44.14
C GLN A 55 8.58 -21.12 -43.66
N PRO A 56 8.75 -19.85 -43.20
CA PRO A 56 7.63 -19.04 -42.76
C PRO A 56 6.60 -18.96 -43.88
N THR A 57 5.53 -19.72 -43.74
CA THR A 57 4.43 -19.68 -44.69
C THR A 57 3.84 -18.27 -44.65
N PHE A 58 3.57 -17.70 -45.83
CA PHE A 58 3.04 -16.34 -46.02
C PHE A 58 1.78 -16.05 -45.19
N GLU A 59 1.06 -17.07 -44.77
CA GLU A 59 -0.15 -17.04 -43.94
C GLU A 59 0.10 -16.52 -42.52
N ASN A 60 1.31 -16.66 -41.95
CA ASN A 60 1.64 -16.19 -40.59
C ASN A 60 1.79 -14.67 -40.49
N SER A 61 1.98 -13.93 -41.56
CA SER A 61 2.11 -12.47 -41.60
C SER A 61 0.89 -11.74 -42.15
N TYR A 62 -0.12 -12.48 -42.65
CA TYR A 62 -1.31 -11.89 -43.23
C TYR A 62 -2.27 -11.36 -42.18
N ASP A 63 -2.67 -10.10 -42.36
CA ASP A 63 -3.71 -9.44 -41.56
C ASP A 63 -5.01 -9.35 -42.36
N PRO A 64 -6.04 -10.16 -42.02
CA PRO A 64 -7.30 -10.17 -42.74
C PRO A 64 -8.07 -8.85 -42.62
N TYR A 65 -7.76 -8.04 -41.62
CA TYR A 65 -8.43 -6.77 -41.34
C TYR A 65 -7.67 -5.54 -41.86
N ALA A 66 -6.48 -5.74 -42.48
CA ALA A 66 -5.67 -4.63 -43.01
C ALA A 66 -6.44 -3.72 -44.00
N PRO A 67 -7.34 -4.23 -44.91
CA PRO A 67 -8.06 -3.36 -45.84
C PRO A 67 -9.04 -2.40 -45.16
N THR A 68 -9.62 -2.77 -44.04
CA THR A 68 -10.62 -2.00 -43.29
C THR A 68 -10.02 -1.21 -42.13
N THR A 69 -8.72 -1.43 -41.81
CA THR A 69 -8.02 -0.75 -40.72
C THR A 69 -7.62 0.69 -41.12
N ASP A 70 -8.03 1.67 -40.33
CA ASP A 70 -7.54 3.06 -40.46
C ASP A 70 -6.27 3.26 -39.63
N ASN A 71 -5.12 3.13 -40.27
CA ASN A 71 -3.82 3.29 -39.64
C ASN A 71 -3.55 4.71 -39.17
N LYS A 72 -3.92 5.73 -39.97
CA LYS A 72 -3.70 7.15 -39.65
C LYS A 72 -4.59 7.59 -38.49
N GLY A 73 -5.87 7.27 -38.54
CA GLY A 73 -6.80 7.56 -37.47
C GLY A 73 -6.43 6.87 -36.17
N SER A 74 -5.89 5.65 -36.22
CA SER A 74 -5.40 4.89 -35.04
C SER A 74 -4.25 5.60 -34.34
N VAL A 75 -3.28 6.15 -35.07
CA VAL A 75 -2.15 6.91 -34.52
C VAL A 75 -2.68 8.17 -33.82
N VAL A 76 -3.56 8.93 -34.46
CA VAL A 76 -4.12 10.16 -33.89
C VAL A 76 -4.88 9.85 -32.59
N ILE A 77 -5.68 8.79 -32.53
CA ILE A 77 -6.38 8.37 -31.30
C ILE A 77 -5.38 8.01 -30.21
N THR A 78 -4.34 7.26 -30.55
CA THR A 78 -3.31 6.82 -29.58
C THR A 78 -2.54 8.02 -29.03
N ASP A 79 -2.12 8.95 -29.87
CA ASP A 79 -1.39 10.16 -29.48
C ASP A 79 -2.23 11.07 -28.56
N LEU A 80 -3.54 11.16 -28.81
CA LEU A 80 -4.47 11.86 -27.92
C LEU A 80 -4.51 11.24 -26.52
N LEU A 81 -4.55 9.90 -26.44
CA LEU A 81 -4.62 9.16 -25.19
C LEU A 81 -3.29 9.15 -24.39
N GLU A 82 -2.16 9.39 -25.08
CA GLU A 82 -0.82 9.44 -24.46
C GLU A 82 -0.43 10.83 -23.95
N LYS A 83 -1.15 11.88 -24.35
CA LYS A 83 -0.91 13.22 -23.83
C LYS A 83 -1.09 13.29 -22.32
N PRO A 84 -0.20 14.01 -21.59
CA PRO A 84 -0.32 14.13 -20.13
C PRO A 84 -1.66 14.78 -19.76
N HIS A 85 -2.32 14.20 -18.77
CA HIS A 85 -3.61 14.68 -18.27
C HIS A 85 -3.43 16.03 -17.56
N GLY A 86 -3.91 17.11 -18.18
CA GLY A 86 -4.17 18.38 -17.48
C GLY A 86 -5.46 18.28 -16.66
N LYS A 87 -5.62 19.13 -15.64
CA LYS A 87 -6.81 19.15 -14.75
C LYS A 87 -8.18 19.25 -15.46
N PHE A 88 -8.20 19.55 -16.77
CA PHE A 88 -9.41 19.69 -17.60
C PHE A 88 -9.29 18.98 -18.94
N SER A 89 -8.46 17.92 -19.04
CA SER A 89 -8.23 17.25 -20.32
C SER A 89 -9.38 16.33 -20.69
N ASN A 90 -10.04 16.66 -21.79
CA ASN A 90 -11.16 15.87 -22.35
C ASN A 90 -10.67 14.86 -23.42
N HIS A 91 -9.39 14.43 -23.32
CA HIS A 91 -8.72 13.64 -24.35
C HIS A 91 -9.43 12.31 -24.66
N LEU A 92 -9.96 11.64 -23.63
CA LEU A 92 -10.73 10.39 -23.87
C LEU A 92 -11.98 10.66 -24.69
N ASN A 93 -12.76 11.70 -24.39
CA ASN A 93 -13.98 12.00 -25.13
C ASN A 93 -13.69 12.39 -26.57
N GLU A 94 -12.62 13.17 -26.82
CA GLU A 94 -12.16 13.50 -28.18
C GLU A 94 -11.73 12.25 -28.95
N ALA A 95 -10.94 11.37 -28.33
CA ALA A 95 -10.56 10.08 -28.91
C ALA A 95 -11.78 9.21 -29.26
N LEU A 96 -12.81 9.19 -28.41
CA LEU A 96 -14.05 8.47 -28.64
C LEU A 96 -14.88 9.05 -29.80
N VAL A 97 -14.91 10.37 -29.95
CA VAL A 97 -15.56 11.02 -31.10
C VAL A 97 -14.88 10.58 -32.40
N ARG A 98 -13.53 10.61 -32.45
CA ARG A 98 -12.77 10.15 -33.62
C ARG A 98 -12.98 8.65 -33.89
N PHE A 99 -12.99 7.83 -32.85
CA PHE A 99 -13.27 6.40 -32.94
C PHE A 99 -14.66 6.14 -33.53
N ARG A 100 -15.69 6.82 -33.04
CA ARG A 100 -17.07 6.70 -33.57
C ARG A 100 -17.18 7.14 -35.03
N ASN A 101 -16.51 8.24 -35.40
CA ASN A 101 -16.51 8.72 -36.77
C ASN A 101 -15.80 7.74 -37.72
N MET A 102 -14.70 7.13 -37.29
CA MET A 102 -14.00 6.09 -38.03
C MET A 102 -14.93 4.91 -38.31
N ARG A 103 -15.65 4.41 -37.31
CA ARG A 103 -16.60 3.31 -37.48
C ARG A 103 -17.79 3.68 -38.39
N ARG A 104 -18.30 4.91 -38.32
CA ARG A 104 -19.34 5.39 -39.27
C ARG A 104 -18.86 5.38 -40.72
N ALA A 105 -17.57 5.58 -40.95
CA ALA A 105 -16.96 5.46 -42.27
C ALA A 105 -16.67 4.03 -42.71
N GLY A 106 -17.16 3.01 -41.98
CA GLY A 106 -16.93 1.58 -42.30
C GLY A 106 -15.49 1.12 -42.05
N ARG A 107 -14.71 1.88 -41.24
CA ARG A 107 -13.34 1.54 -40.89
C ARG A 107 -13.23 1.30 -39.39
N HIS A 108 -12.18 0.61 -38.96
CA HIS A 108 -11.88 0.35 -37.55
C HIS A 108 -10.42 0.66 -37.22
N PRO A 109 -10.08 0.89 -35.95
CA PRO A 109 -8.71 1.11 -35.52
C PRO A 109 -7.92 -0.20 -35.45
N ARG A 110 -6.60 -0.07 -35.23
CA ARG A 110 -5.71 -1.20 -34.94
C ARG A 110 -6.08 -1.86 -33.61
N PHE A 111 -5.77 -3.14 -33.43
CA PHE A 111 -5.95 -3.89 -32.19
C PHE A 111 -5.38 -3.13 -30.96
N PHE A 112 -4.15 -2.61 -31.09
CA PHE A 112 -3.50 -1.85 -30.03
C PHE A 112 -4.28 -0.59 -29.61
N THR A 113 -4.99 0.05 -30.55
CA THR A 113 -5.80 1.24 -30.25
C THR A 113 -7.04 0.88 -29.42
N TYR A 114 -7.66 -0.28 -29.66
CA TYR A 114 -8.72 -0.79 -28.79
C TYR A 114 -8.21 -1.01 -27.36
N ALA A 115 -7.04 -1.66 -27.20
CA ALA A 115 -6.39 -1.87 -25.91
C ALA A 115 -6.11 -0.56 -25.16
N LYS A 116 -5.64 0.48 -25.87
CA LYS A 116 -5.41 1.81 -25.31
C LYS A 116 -6.69 2.53 -24.90
N LEU A 117 -7.76 2.42 -25.69
CA LEU A 117 -9.07 2.99 -25.36
C LEU A 117 -9.67 2.33 -24.12
N ILE A 118 -9.58 0.99 -24.00
CA ILE A 118 -10.00 0.24 -22.80
C ILE A 118 -9.21 0.72 -21.57
N SER A 119 -7.88 0.81 -21.69
CA SER A 119 -7.03 1.26 -20.59
C SER A 119 -7.31 2.72 -20.18
N ALA A 120 -7.63 3.60 -21.14
CA ALA A 120 -8.00 4.99 -20.85
C ALA A 120 -9.38 5.07 -20.16
N ALA A 121 -10.35 4.28 -20.62
CA ALA A 121 -11.67 4.21 -19.96
C ALA A 121 -11.58 3.71 -18.51
N ALA A 122 -10.68 2.76 -18.23
CA ALA A 122 -10.42 2.28 -16.87
C ALA A 122 -9.80 3.36 -15.98
N LYS A 123 -8.84 4.14 -16.49
CA LYS A 123 -8.23 5.26 -15.75
C LYS A 123 -9.25 6.33 -15.34
N ASP A 124 -10.25 6.56 -16.20
CA ASP A 124 -11.38 7.47 -15.91
C ASP A 124 -12.50 6.80 -15.08
N ASN A 125 -12.26 5.60 -14.57
CA ASN A 125 -13.21 4.79 -13.80
C ASN A 125 -14.52 4.49 -14.55
N ARG A 126 -14.48 4.44 -15.89
CA ARG A 126 -15.63 4.21 -16.78
C ARG A 126 -15.62 2.77 -17.33
N ILE A 127 -15.77 1.79 -16.45
CA ILE A 127 -15.65 0.37 -16.82
C ILE A 127 -16.72 -0.09 -17.83
N GLN A 128 -17.94 0.45 -17.76
CA GLN A 128 -19.00 0.14 -18.73
C GLN A 128 -18.58 0.53 -20.15
N LEU A 129 -17.91 1.68 -20.30
CA LEU A 129 -17.36 2.10 -21.57
C LEU A 129 -16.27 1.12 -22.08
N ALA A 130 -15.44 0.58 -21.18
CA ALA A 130 -14.45 -0.44 -21.55
C ALA A 130 -15.12 -1.71 -22.11
N HIS A 131 -16.21 -2.17 -21.48
CA HIS A 131 -17.01 -3.28 -21.98
C HIS A 131 -17.65 -2.99 -23.34
N GLU A 132 -18.19 -1.77 -23.55
CA GLU A 132 -18.72 -1.36 -24.85
C GLU A 132 -17.63 -1.40 -25.94
N ILE A 133 -16.44 -0.88 -25.65
CA ILE A 133 -15.31 -0.88 -26.58
C ILE A 133 -14.89 -2.33 -26.91
N LEU A 134 -14.86 -3.22 -25.90
CA LEU A 134 -14.57 -4.64 -26.13
C LEU A 134 -15.62 -5.31 -27.02
N ALA A 135 -16.91 -5.02 -26.78
CA ALA A 135 -18.01 -5.53 -27.62
C ALA A 135 -17.89 -5.05 -29.07
N LEU A 136 -17.53 -3.77 -29.26
CA LEU A 136 -17.28 -3.21 -30.59
C LEU A 136 -16.05 -3.86 -31.26
N ALA A 137 -14.99 -4.14 -30.51
CA ALA A 137 -13.82 -4.85 -31.03
C ALA A 137 -14.19 -6.27 -31.52
N ARG A 138 -15.07 -6.97 -30.75
CA ARG A 138 -15.58 -8.30 -31.17
C ARG A 138 -16.39 -8.28 -32.48
N GLN A 139 -17.06 -7.15 -32.76
CA GLN A 139 -17.80 -6.96 -34.01
C GLN A 139 -16.88 -6.57 -35.16
N ASP A 140 -15.94 -5.65 -34.95
CA ASP A 140 -15.11 -5.06 -35.98
C ASP A 140 -13.97 -6.00 -36.42
N VAL A 141 -13.37 -6.72 -35.46
CA VAL A 141 -12.19 -7.57 -35.65
C VAL A 141 -12.36 -8.93 -34.91
N PRO A 142 -13.31 -9.79 -35.31
CA PRO A 142 -13.55 -11.10 -34.70
C PRO A 142 -12.27 -11.93 -34.55
N TYR A 143 -12.22 -12.78 -33.51
CA TYR A 143 -11.07 -13.65 -33.27
C TYR A 143 -11.00 -14.76 -34.35
N ILE A 144 -9.84 -14.85 -35.01
CA ILE A 144 -9.55 -15.89 -35.99
C ILE A 144 -8.20 -16.53 -35.62
N ALA A 145 -8.25 -17.77 -35.14
CA ALA A 145 -7.10 -18.48 -34.57
C ALA A 145 -5.95 -18.72 -35.56
N GLN A 146 -6.24 -18.86 -36.87
CA GLN A 146 -5.22 -19.15 -37.89
C GLN A 146 -4.23 -17.99 -38.10
N TYR A 147 -4.63 -16.72 -37.86
CA TYR A 147 -3.80 -15.55 -38.11
C TYR A 147 -3.05 -15.11 -36.86
N ARG A 148 -1.72 -15.14 -36.92
CA ARG A 148 -0.85 -14.74 -35.81
C ARG A 148 -1.10 -13.28 -35.34
N ILE A 149 -1.32 -12.38 -36.30
CA ILE A 149 -1.57 -10.94 -36.01
C ILE A 149 -2.86 -10.78 -35.22
N VAL A 150 -3.91 -11.52 -35.58
CA VAL A 150 -5.20 -11.49 -34.88
C VAL A 150 -5.07 -12.03 -33.45
N ARG A 151 -4.37 -13.17 -33.29
CA ARG A 151 -4.09 -13.73 -31.96
C ARG A 151 -3.34 -12.71 -31.06
N PHE A 152 -2.27 -12.12 -31.59
CA PHE A 152 -1.47 -11.12 -30.87
C PHE A 152 -2.29 -9.88 -30.52
N GLY A 153 -3.13 -9.41 -31.44
CA GLY A 153 -4.03 -8.29 -31.23
C GLY A 153 -5.02 -8.56 -30.10
N TRP A 154 -5.64 -9.73 -30.12
CA TRP A 154 -6.61 -10.12 -29.08
C TRP A 154 -5.97 -10.35 -27.71
N VAL A 155 -4.74 -10.87 -27.65
CA VAL A 155 -3.96 -10.94 -26.39
C VAL A 155 -3.83 -9.55 -25.78
N SER A 156 -3.49 -8.54 -26.56
CA SER A 156 -3.36 -7.16 -26.07
C SER A 156 -4.69 -6.56 -25.59
N ILE A 157 -5.79 -6.83 -26.31
CA ILE A 157 -7.14 -6.35 -25.94
C ILE A 157 -7.59 -6.98 -24.62
N LEU A 158 -7.52 -8.32 -24.52
CA LEU A 158 -7.95 -9.05 -23.33
C LEU A 158 -7.08 -8.72 -22.11
N ASP A 159 -5.75 -8.63 -22.28
CA ASP A 159 -4.84 -8.22 -21.20
C ASP A 159 -5.19 -6.82 -20.67
N SER A 160 -5.49 -5.87 -21.57
CA SER A 160 -5.96 -4.54 -21.18
C SER A 160 -7.33 -4.55 -20.50
N MET A 161 -8.22 -5.47 -20.88
CA MET A 161 -9.52 -5.63 -20.23
C MET A 161 -9.39 -6.23 -18.83
N ILE A 162 -8.51 -7.24 -18.65
CA ILE A 162 -8.16 -7.80 -17.33
C ILE A 162 -7.63 -6.69 -16.43
N ALA A 163 -6.66 -5.88 -16.92
CA ALA A 163 -6.10 -4.76 -16.18
C ALA A 163 -7.18 -3.72 -15.80
N ALA A 164 -8.11 -3.41 -16.71
CA ALA A 164 -9.22 -2.50 -16.47
C ALA A 164 -10.17 -3.00 -15.36
N CYS A 165 -10.54 -4.28 -15.40
CA CYS A 165 -11.37 -4.91 -14.38
C CYS A 165 -10.70 -4.90 -13.00
N LEU A 166 -9.38 -5.18 -12.92
CA LEU A 166 -8.62 -5.14 -11.69
C LEU A 166 -8.54 -3.73 -11.09
N GLN A 167 -8.28 -2.71 -11.92
CA GLN A 167 -8.20 -1.31 -11.49
C GLN A 167 -9.54 -0.80 -10.94
N THR A 168 -10.66 -1.28 -11.46
CA THR A 168 -12.01 -0.91 -11.02
C THR A 168 -12.60 -1.84 -9.95
N GLY A 169 -11.79 -2.78 -9.43
CA GLY A 169 -12.20 -3.69 -8.34
C GLY A 169 -13.06 -4.88 -8.76
N GLN A 170 -13.23 -5.12 -10.07
CA GLN A 170 -14.06 -6.21 -10.60
C GLN A 170 -13.22 -7.49 -10.83
N ARG A 171 -12.65 -8.04 -9.74
CA ARG A 171 -11.74 -9.19 -9.81
C ARG A 171 -12.35 -10.42 -10.48
N HIS A 172 -13.62 -10.72 -10.19
CA HIS A 172 -14.31 -11.87 -10.79
C HIS A 172 -14.35 -11.79 -12.32
N LEU A 173 -14.64 -10.60 -12.90
CA LEU A 173 -14.62 -10.41 -14.34
C LEU A 173 -13.20 -10.49 -14.91
N ALA A 174 -12.21 -10.00 -14.17
CA ALA A 174 -10.80 -10.15 -14.57
C ALA A 174 -10.41 -11.63 -14.68
N GLU A 175 -10.87 -12.49 -13.77
CA GLU A 175 -10.62 -13.93 -13.80
C GLU A 175 -11.32 -14.60 -15.00
N GLN A 176 -12.53 -14.18 -15.37
CA GLN A 176 -13.22 -14.68 -16.58
C GLN A 176 -12.43 -14.34 -17.86
N PHE A 177 -11.98 -13.08 -18.01
CA PHE A 177 -11.17 -12.69 -19.15
C PHE A 177 -9.80 -13.36 -19.16
N HIS A 178 -9.22 -13.65 -17.98
CA HIS A 178 -8.00 -14.42 -17.89
C HIS A 178 -8.19 -15.87 -18.39
N GLN A 179 -9.31 -16.50 -18.04
CA GLN A 179 -9.66 -17.83 -18.58
C GLN A 179 -9.87 -17.79 -20.10
N GLU A 180 -10.55 -16.75 -20.62
CA GLU A 180 -10.69 -16.53 -22.06
C GLU A 180 -9.31 -16.40 -22.71
N LEU A 181 -8.40 -15.64 -22.13
CA LEU A 181 -7.03 -15.47 -22.64
C LEU A 181 -6.26 -16.79 -22.66
N ARG A 182 -6.39 -17.61 -21.60
CA ARG A 182 -5.79 -18.95 -21.55
C ARG A 182 -6.38 -19.90 -22.61
N SER A 183 -7.66 -19.80 -22.91
CA SER A 183 -8.32 -20.63 -23.94
C SER A 183 -7.76 -20.39 -25.35
N ILE A 184 -7.22 -19.19 -25.61
CA ILE A 184 -6.53 -18.85 -26.85
C ILE A 184 -5.02 -19.17 -26.83
N GLY A 185 -4.53 -19.82 -25.74
CA GLY A 185 -3.14 -20.24 -25.58
C GLY A 185 -2.18 -19.13 -25.18
N ALA A 186 -2.68 -18.11 -24.49
CA ALA A 186 -1.87 -16.97 -24.02
C ALA A 186 -2.05 -16.71 -22.52
N SER A 187 -1.14 -15.94 -21.94
CA SER A 187 -1.18 -15.53 -20.54
C SER A 187 -1.18 -14.00 -20.42
N PRO A 188 -1.73 -13.43 -19.33
CA PRO A 188 -1.64 -12.01 -19.05
C PRO A 188 -0.18 -11.55 -18.96
N SER A 189 0.04 -10.26 -19.18
CA SER A 189 1.38 -9.65 -19.05
C SER A 189 1.85 -9.64 -17.59
N ALA A 190 3.17 -9.56 -17.38
CA ALA A 190 3.75 -9.39 -16.05
C ALA A 190 3.19 -8.14 -15.32
N ASN A 191 2.85 -7.08 -16.06
CA ASN A 191 2.22 -5.89 -15.49
C ASN A 191 0.79 -6.20 -15.00
N THR A 192 0.04 -6.99 -15.71
CA THR A 192 -1.31 -7.42 -15.30
C THR A 192 -1.25 -8.34 -14.08
N PHE A 193 -0.27 -9.25 -13.99
CA PHE A 193 -0.02 -10.03 -12.77
C PHE A 193 0.39 -9.12 -11.59
N GLY A 194 1.20 -8.08 -11.83
CA GLY A 194 1.49 -7.06 -10.83
C GLY A 194 0.23 -6.32 -10.34
N LEU A 195 -0.74 -6.06 -11.24
CA LEU A 195 -2.03 -5.50 -10.84
C LEU A 195 -2.86 -6.49 -10.02
N TYR A 196 -2.88 -7.78 -10.34
CA TYR A 196 -3.52 -8.80 -9.50
C TYR A 196 -3.00 -8.74 -8.07
N ILE A 197 -1.68 -8.58 -7.88
CA ILE A 197 -1.05 -8.48 -6.56
C ILE A 197 -1.40 -7.14 -5.89
N THR A 198 -1.23 -6.01 -6.58
CA THR A 198 -1.43 -4.68 -5.98
C THR A 198 -2.87 -4.41 -5.60
N THR A 199 -3.83 -4.95 -6.36
CA THR A 199 -5.27 -4.80 -6.13
C THR A 199 -5.85 -5.84 -5.17
N LEU A 200 -5.02 -6.73 -4.58
CA LEU A 200 -5.45 -7.59 -3.48
C LEU A 200 -5.97 -6.73 -2.34
N LYS A 201 -7.28 -6.68 -2.21
CA LYS A 201 -8.01 -6.12 -1.08
C LYS A 201 -9.16 -7.07 -0.82
N GLU A 202 -9.14 -7.73 0.29
CA GLU A 202 -10.28 -8.54 0.67
C GLU A 202 -10.92 -7.96 1.93
N SER A 203 -12.23 -7.98 1.95
CA SER A 203 -13.02 -7.50 3.08
C SER A 203 -12.91 -8.42 4.30
N ALA A 204 -12.45 -9.64 4.14
CA ALA A 204 -12.19 -10.56 5.24
C ALA A 204 -10.83 -10.27 5.88
N LYS A 205 -10.85 -9.78 7.11
CA LYS A 205 -9.63 -9.46 7.88
C LYS A 205 -8.77 -10.69 8.24
N THR A 206 -9.20 -11.89 7.86
CA THR A 206 -8.49 -13.17 7.97
C THR A 206 -7.61 -13.50 6.77
N PHE A 207 -7.70 -12.71 5.70
CA PHE A 207 -7.03 -12.99 4.44
C PHE A 207 -5.54 -12.63 4.50
N ASP A 208 -4.68 -13.60 4.24
CA ASP A 208 -3.23 -13.39 4.12
C ASP A 208 -2.87 -12.90 2.71
N GLU A 209 -2.91 -11.58 2.52
CA GLU A 209 -2.55 -10.94 1.26
C GLU A 209 -1.13 -11.28 0.80
N ALA A 210 -0.21 -11.53 1.74
CA ALA A 210 1.19 -11.83 1.42
C ALA A 210 1.33 -13.23 0.82
N SER A 211 0.72 -14.23 1.42
CA SER A 211 0.75 -15.60 0.89
C SER A 211 0.01 -15.70 -0.44
N GLU A 212 -1.10 -14.97 -0.61
CA GLU A 212 -1.81 -14.94 -1.89
C GLU A 212 -0.99 -14.21 -2.97
N ALA A 213 -0.28 -13.15 -2.63
CA ALA A 213 0.63 -12.48 -3.55
C ALA A 213 1.75 -13.42 -4.05
N ILE A 214 2.29 -14.28 -3.18
CA ILE A 214 3.26 -15.31 -3.57
C ILE A 214 2.63 -16.31 -4.55
N LYS A 215 1.40 -16.78 -4.29
CA LYS A 215 0.71 -17.73 -5.18
C LYS A 215 0.53 -17.13 -6.58
N ILE A 216 0.07 -15.87 -6.67
CA ILE A 216 -0.10 -15.16 -7.95
C ILE A 216 1.24 -15.00 -8.67
N PHE A 217 2.31 -14.68 -7.94
CA PHE A 217 3.65 -14.58 -8.52
C PHE A 217 4.15 -15.91 -9.08
N LEU A 218 3.96 -17.00 -8.33
CA LEU A 218 4.30 -18.36 -8.79
C LEU A 218 3.44 -18.79 -9.96
N GLN A 219 2.15 -18.44 -9.97
CA GLN A 219 1.26 -18.68 -11.11
C GLN A 219 1.79 -17.98 -12.38
N ALA A 220 2.21 -16.71 -12.28
CA ALA A 220 2.81 -16.00 -13.41
C ALA A 220 4.03 -16.73 -13.98
N LYS A 221 4.93 -17.22 -13.09
CA LYS A 221 6.09 -18.03 -13.50
C LYS A 221 5.67 -19.36 -14.17
N ASN A 222 4.69 -20.06 -13.60
CA ASN A 222 4.19 -21.33 -14.14
C ASN A 222 3.51 -21.15 -15.52
N GLU A 223 2.91 -19.97 -15.75
CA GLU A 223 2.34 -19.62 -17.05
C GLU A 223 3.40 -19.12 -18.06
N GLY A 224 4.69 -19.17 -17.69
CA GLY A 224 5.80 -18.80 -18.57
C GLY A 224 5.98 -17.29 -18.74
N VAL A 225 5.42 -16.47 -17.84
CA VAL A 225 5.55 -15.02 -17.89
C VAL A 225 6.88 -14.58 -17.29
N GLU A 226 7.69 -13.87 -18.09
CA GLU A 226 8.95 -13.29 -17.60
C GLU A 226 8.67 -12.18 -16.57
N PRO A 227 9.16 -12.32 -15.34
CA PRO A 227 8.94 -11.31 -14.29
C PRO A 227 9.60 -9.97 -14.63
N THR A 228 8.88 -8.89 -14.38
CA THR A 228 9.39 -7.51 -14.52
C THR A 228 9.69 -6.89 -13.15
N SER A 229 10.42 -5.77 -13.15
CA SER A 229 10.64 -4.98 -11.92
C SER A 229 9.32 -4.54 -11.25
N PHE A 230 8.28 -4.28 -12.04
CA PHE A 230 6.95 -3.93 -11.50
C PHE A 230 6.32 -5.11 -10.75
N LEU A 231 6.39 -6.33 -11.29
CA LEU A 231 5.84 -7.53 -10.66
C LEU A 231 6.58 -7.84 -9.34
N TYR A 232 7.93 -7.75 -9.32
CA TYR A 232 8.70 -7.89 -8.08
C TYR A 232 8.36 -6.81 -7.06
N ASN A 233 8.24 -5.55 -7.48
CA ASN A 233 7.90 -4.45 -6.57
C ASN A 233 6.51 -4.63 -5.96
N ALA A 234 5.54 -5.13 -6.74
CA ALA A 234 4.20 -5.45 -6.24
C ALA A 234 4.25 -6.54 -5.16
N LEU A 235 5.01 -7.62 -5.41
CA LEU A 235 5.18 -8.72 -4.45
C LEU A 235 5.89 -8.25 -3.18
N ILE A 236 7.08 -7.63 -3.31
CA ILE A 236 7.88 -7.13 -2.19
C ILE A 236 7.06 -6.13 -1.36
N GLY A 237 6.24 -5.29 -2.01
CA GLY A 237 5.35 -4.35 -1.33
C GLY A 237 4.31 -5.02 -0.43
N LYS A 238 3.71 -6.13 -0.87
CA LYS A 238 2.76 -6.89 -0.03
C LYS A 238 3.46 -7.63 1.11
N LEU A 239 4.62 -8.25 0.83
CA LEU A 239 5.45 -8.93 1.83
C LEU A 239 5.95 -7.97 2.91
N GLY A 240 6.40 -6.77 2.50
CA GLY A 240 6.86 -5.72 3.42
C GLY A 240 5.75 -5.18 4.33
N LYS A 241 4.53 -5.04 3.81
CA LYS A 241 3.36 -4.70 4.64
C LYS A 241 3.05 -5.78 5.68
N ALA A 242 3.22 -7.04 5.33
CA ALA A 242 3.04 -8.17 6.21
C ALA A 242 4.24 -8.43 7.15
N ARG A 243 5.28 -7.58 7.13
CA ARG A 243 6.53 -7.72 7.91
C ARG A 243 7.31 -9.01 7.62
N ARG A 244 7.10 -9.64 6.46
CA ARG A 244 7.81 -10.85 6.02
C ARG A 244 9.14 -10.45 5.35
N ILE A 245 10.08 -9.97 6.16
CA ILE A 245 11.32 -9.36 5.65
C ILE A 245 12.23 -10.38 4.96
N ASP A 246 12.32 -11.60 5.47
CA ASP A 246 13.14 -12.65 4.87
C ASP A 246 12.70 -12.95 3.42
N ASP A 247 11.39 -13.00 3.20
CA ASP A 247 10.83 -13.18 1.86
C ASP A 247 11.08 -11.96 0.98
N CYS A 248 10.98 -10.74 1.51
CA CYS A 248 11.31 -9.52 0.77
C CYS A 248 12.75 -9.57 0.26
N LEU A 249 13.70 -9.93 1.13
CA LEU A 249 15.12 -10.02 0.79
C LEU A 249 15.40 -11.17 -0.17
N PHE A 250 14.72 -12.31 -0.01
CA PHE A 250 14.82 -13.42 -0.94
C PHE A 250 14.43 -13.01 -2.37
N TYR A 251 13.27 -12.39 -2.54
CA TYR A 251 12.81 -11.96 -3.87
C TYR A 251 13.62 -10.79 -4.42
N PHE A 252 14.17 -9.93 -3.58
CA PHE A 252 15.10 -8.89 -3.99
C PHE A 252 16.40 -9.47 -4.56
N GLN A 253 16.98 -10.47 -3.89
CA GLN A 253 18.17 -11.17 -4.36
C GLN A 253 17.88 -11.96 -5.64
N GLU A 254 16.72 -12.63 -5.72
CA GLU A 254 16.30 -13.33 -6.92
C GLU A 254 16.19 -12.38 -8.12
N MET A 255 15.57 -11.21 -7.94
CA MET A 255 15.49 -10.16 -8.94
C MET A 255 16.87 -9.75 -9.47
N ARG A 256 17.83 -9.53 -8.55
CA ARG A 256 19.21 -9.17 -8.91
C ARG A 256 19.90 -10.31 -9.67
N ARG A 257 19.75 -11.56 -9.24
CA ARG A 257 20.34 -12.74 -9.87
C ARG A 257 19.83 -12.96 -11.29
N LEU A 258 18.56 -12.66 -11.55
CA LEU A 258 17.96 -12.73 -12.88
C LEU A 258 18.33 -11.53 -13.78
N GLY A 259 19.19 -10.63 -13.33
CA GLY A 259 19.59 -9.45 -14.10
C GLY A 259 18.51 -8.36 -14.20
N ILE A 260 17.41 -8.51 -13.47
CA ILE A 260 16.36 -7.49 -13.41
C ILE A 260 16.84 -6.38 -12.47
N ARG A 261 17.10 -5.20 -13.02
CA ARG A 261 17.67 -4.08 -12.25
C ARG A 261 16.66 -3.54 -11.23
N PRO A 262 17.00 -3.54 -9.93
CA PRO A 262 16.19 -2.86 -8.93
C PRO A 262 16.07 -1.36 -9.25
N THR A 263 14.94 -0.78 -8.93
CA THR A 263 14.68 0.65 -9.13
C THR A 263 14.62 1.37 -7.79
N SER A 264 14.61 2.71 -7.79
CA SER A 264 14.40 3.48 -6.57
C SER A 264 13.09 3.13 -5.83
N VAL A 265 12.09 2.61 -6.56
CA VAL A 265 10.85 2.07 -5.96
C VAL A 265 11.13 0.77 -5.22
N THR A 266 11.92 -0.14 -5.79
CA THR A 266 12.32 -1.41 -5.16
C THR A 266 13.02 -1.15 -3.82
N TYR A 267 14.07 -0.32 -3.85
CA TYR A 267 14.83 0.04 -2.64
C TYR A 267 13.95 0.73 -1.61
N GLY A 268 13.16 1.73 -2.01
CA GLY A 268 12.25 2.43 -1.10
C GLY A 268 11.23 1.51 -0.44
N THR A 269 10.75 0.49 -1.17
CA THR A 269 9.82 -0.50 -0.62
C THR A 269 10.50 -1.39 0.44
N ILE A 270 11.74 -1.81 0.19
CA ILE A 270 12.50 -2.65 1.13
C ILE A 270 12.94 -1.85 2.34
N VAL A 271 13.42 -0.61 2.17
CA VAL A 271 13.74 0.30 3.28
C VAL A 271 12.51 0.48 4.19
N ASN A 272 11.34 0.72 3.61
CA ASN A 272 10.10 0.81 4.40
C ASN A 272 9.79 -0.49 5.15
N ALA A 273 10.01 -1.65 4.52
CA ALA A 273 9.82 -2.95 5.18
C ALA A 273 10.80 -3.16 6.34
N LEU A 274 12.08 -2.79 6.17
CA LEU A 274 13.11 -2.85 7.22
C LEU A 274 12.80 -1.91 8.40
N CYS A 275 12.35 -0.69 8.12
CA CYS A 275 11.88 0.23 9.15
C CYS A 275 10.74 -0.38 10.00
N ARG A 276 9.83 -1.14 9.39
CA ARG A 276 8.72 -1.82 10.10
C ARG A 276 9.16 -2.96 11.02
N VAL A 277 10.31 -3.58 10.76
CA VAL A 277 10.91 -4.62 11.61
C VAL A 277 12.03 -4.09 12.50
N SER A 278 12.23 -2.77 12.50
CA SER A 278 13.20 -2.05 13.33
C SER A 278 14.67 -2.40 13.07
N ASP A 279 14.99 -2.85 11.86
CA ASP A 279 16.36 -3.08 11.42
C ASP A 279 16.98 -1.79 10.86
N GLU A 280 17.53 -0.97 11.77
CA GLU A 280 18.12 0.33 11.45
C GLU A 280 19.32 0.23 10.53
N LYS A 281 20.28 -0.63 10.89
CA LYS A 281 21.55 -0.74 10.20
C LYS A 281 21.37 -1.08 8.73
N PHE A 282 20.61 -2.11 8.48
CA PHE A 282 20.38 -2.57 7.12
C PHE A 282 19.47 -1.61 6.33
N ALA A 283 18.54 -0.92 7.00
CA ALA A 283 17.74 0.13 6.37
C ALA A 283 18.63 1.30 5.91
N GLU A 284 19.58 1.76 6.74
CA GLU A 284 20.53 2.83 6.37
C GLU A 284 21.46 2.39 5.23
N GLU A 285 22.02 1.19 5.28
CA GLU A 285 22.90 0.64 4.22
C GLU A 285 22.17 0.59 2.86
N LEU A 286 20.96 0.05 2.83
CA LEU A 286 20.18 0.01 1.58
C LEU A 286 19.69 1.39 1.13
N PHE A 287 19.44 2.30 2.07
CA PHE A 287 19.10 3.68 1.74
C PHE A 287 20.29 4.39 1.05
N GLU A 288 21.50 4.20 1.54
CA GLU A 288 22.72 4.72 0.92
C GLU A 288 23.01 4.09 -0.45
N GLU A 289 22.84 2.76 -0.58
CA GLU A 289 22.96 2.08 -1.87
C GLU A 289 21.96 2.67 -2.89
N MET A 290 20.72 2.94 -2.46
CA MET A 290 19.69 3.57 -3.29
C MET A 290 20.12 4.97 -3.77
N GLU A 291 20.63 5.81 -2.88
CA GLU A 291 21.04 7.18 -3.23
C GLU A 291 22.24 7.21 -4.20
N ASN A 292 23.10 6.20 -4.13
CA ASN A 292 24.30 6.06 -4.96
C ASN A 292 24.05 5.34 -6.29
N MET A 293 22.79 4.94 -6.56
CA MET A 293 22.44 4.27 -7.82
C MET A 293 22.68 5.17 -9.03
N PRO A 294 23.26 4.64 -10.13
CA PRO A 294 23.28 5.37 -11.39
C PRO A 294 21.82 5.62 -11.86
N ASN A 295 21.52 6.85 -12.24
CA ASN A 295 20.17 7.30 -12.62
C ASN A 295 19.12 7.27 -11.48
N TYR A 296 19.55 7.46 -10.24
CA TYR A 296 18.65 7.61 -9.12
C TYR A 296 17.63 8.72 -9.39
N LYS A 297 16.34 8.40 -9.24
CA LYS A 297 15.25 9.37 -9.29
C LYS A 297 14.77 9.65 -7.88
N PRO A 298 15.15 10.78 -7.29
CA PRO A 298 14.77 11.11 -5.93
C PRO A 298 13.25 11.17 -5.76
N ARG A 299 12.74 10.56 -4.69
CA ARG A 299 11.31 10.55 -4.32
C ARG A 299 11.16 10.77 -2.83
N PRO A 300 10.09 11.44 -2.35
CA PRO A 300 9.89 11.72 -0.93
C PRO A 300 9.71 10.46 -0.07
N ALA A 301 9.03 9.43 -0.60
CA ALA A 301 8.57 8.29 0.19
C ALA A 301 9.67 7.54 0.99
N PRO A 302 10.84 7.19 0.44
CA PRO A 302 11.90 6.54 1.23
C PRO A 302 12.41 7.42 2.38
N TYR A 303 12.53 8.73 2.16
CA TYR A 303 12.94 9.68 3.19
C TYR A 303 11.91 9.76 4.30
N HIS A 304 10.62 9.82 3.96
CA HIS A 304 9.53 9.79 4.95
C HIS A 304 9.55 8.50 5.77
N SER A 305 9.84 7.36 5.16
CA SER A 305 9.94 6.08 5.89
C SER A 305 11.06 6.11 6.93
N MET A 306 12.23 6.67 6.58
CA MET A 306 13.34 6.82 7.51
C MET A 306 13.03 7.87 8.60
N MET A 307 12.48 9.02 8.21
CA MET A 307 12.07 10.05 9.17
C MET A 307 11.03 9.50 10.16
N GLN A 308 10.00 8.80 9.68
CA GLN A 308 8.98 8.17 10.52
C GLN A 308 9.57 7.11 11.46
N PHE A 309 10.51 6.31 10.98
CA PHE A 309 11.21 5.31 11.76
C PHE A 309 11.98 5.93 12.93
N PHE A 310 12.78 6.98 12.65
CA PHE A 310 13.52 7.68 13.71
C PHE A 310 12.61 8.52 14.61
N LEU A 311 11.46 8.97 14.12
CA LEU A 311 10.46 9.67 14.92
C LEU A 311 9.79 8.74 15.94
N SER A 312 9.26 7.59 15.46
CA SER A 312 8.39 6.74 16.28
C SER A 312 9.14 5.63 17.01
N THR A 313 10.12 5.00 16.38
CA THR A 313 10.77 3.79 16.91
C THR A 313 12.04 4.11 17.67
N LYS A 314 12.91 4.95 17.12
CA LYS A 314 14.20 5.29 17.73
C LYS A 314 14.15 6.56 18.58
N ARG A 315 13.15 7.41 18.34
CA ARG A 315 12.95 8.70 19.04
C ARG A 315 14.20 9.59 18.97
N ASP A 316 14.81 9.67 17.79
CA ASP A 316 16.01 10.46 17.53
C ASP A 316 15.70 11.64 16.61
N ARG A 317 15.56 12.84 17.20
CA ARG A 317 15.30 14.09 16.47
C ARG A 317 16.41 14.44 15.48
N SER A 318 17.67 14.21 15.86
CA SER A 318 18.83 14.55 15.02
C SER A 318 18.81 13.78 13.71
N LYS A 319 18.49 12.49 13.76
CA LYS A 319 18.35 11.64 12.57
C LYS A 319 17.16 12.07 11.71
N VAL A 320 16.02 12.41 12.30
CA VAL A 320 14.86 12.93 11.54
C VAL A 320 15.25 14.17 10.76
N LEU A 321 15.91 15.13 11.39
CA LEU A 321 16.37 16.37 10.75
C LEU A 321 17.45 16.10 9.69
N ALA A 322 18.38 15.17 9.95
CA ALA A 322 19.40 14.78 8.99
C ALA A 322 18.79 14.22 7.69
N TYR A 323 17.76 13.35 7.79
CA TYR A 323 17.07 12.84 6.60
C TYR A 323 16.26 13.92 5.88
N TYR A 324 15.70 14.89 6.59
CA TYR A 324 15.07 16.06 5.98
C TYR A 324 16.09 16.90 5.19
N GLU A 325 17.26 17.19 5.75
CA GLU A 325 18.33 17.92 5.05
C GLU A 325 18.86 17.12 3.85
N ARG A 326 19.04 15.80 3.96
CA ARG A 326 19.38 14.94 2.82
C ARG A 326 18.36 15.05 1.70
N MET A 327 17.06 15.06 2.05
CA MET A 327 15.96 15.24 1.09
C MET A 327 16.05 16.60 0.39
N ARG A 328 16.31 17.70 1.13
CA ARG A 328 16.48 19.05 0.56
C ARG A 328 17.69 19.13 -0.36
N ASN A 329 18.83 18.56 0.05
CA ASN A 329 20.07 18.55 -0.74
C ASN A 329 19.91 17.80 -2.08
N ARG A 330 18.95 16.88 -2.17
CA ARG A 330 18.57 16.18 -3.42
C ARG A 330 17.49 16.93 -4.21
N ASN A 331 17.17 18.19 -3.84
CA ASN A 331 16.12 19.02 -4.46
C ASN A 331 14.75 18.34 -4.50
N ILE A 332 14.43 17.52 -3.49
CA ILE A 332 13.11 16.93 -3.34
C ILE A 332 12.21 17.95 -2.64
N THR A 333 11.11 18.33 -3.28
CA THR A 333 10.15 19.26 -2.67
C THR A 333 9.47 18.64 -1.46
N PRO A 334 9.50 19.31 -0.28
CA PRO A 334 8.76 18.87 0.88
C PRO A 334 7.25 18.78 0.59
N THR A 335 6.60 17.77 1.14
CA THR A 335 5.16 17.55 1.03
C THR A 335 4.49 17.87 2.37
N ALA A 336 3.15 17.92 2.40
CA ALA A 336 2.40 18.04 3.65
C ALA A 336 2.83 17.01 4.70
N HIS A 337 3.09 15.77 4.28
CA HIS A 337 3.58 14.73 5.17
C HIS A 337 4.99 15.02 5.72
N THR A 338 5.89 15.60 4.89
CA THR A 338 7.22 16.02 5.37
C THR A 338 7.10 17.04 6.50
N PHE A 339 6.27 18.05 6.32
CA PHE A 339 6.06 19.10 7.32
C PHE A 339 5.42 18.55 8.59
N LYS A 340 4.46 17.61 8.47
CA LYS A 340 3.92 16.90 9.63
C LYS A 340 5.02 16.21 10.44
N LEU A 341 5.90 15.45 9.77
CA LEU A 341 7.01 14.75 10.43
C LEU A 341 7.97 15.72 11.13
N LEU A 342 8.19 16.92 10.58
CA LEU A 342 9.01 17.96 11.21
C LEU A 342 8.32 18.54 12.44
N ILE A 343 7.04 18.87 12.37
CA ILE A 343 6.27 19.33 13.52
C ILE A 343 6.34 18.30 14.65
N ASP A 344 6.07 17.04 14.34
CA ASP A 344 6.13 15.97 15.33
C ASP A 344 7.54 15.82 15.91
N ALA A 345 8.60 15.92 15.09
CA ALA A 345 9.99 15.81 15.56
C ALA A 345 10.38 16.94 16.52
N TYR A 346 10.01 18.18 16.24
CA TYR A 346 10.30 19.31 17.11
C TYR A 346 9.43 19.29 18.38
N ALA A 347 8.18 18.91 18.24
CA ALA A 347 7.20 19.02 19.31
C ALA A 347 7.12 17.80 20.25
N THR A 348 7.63 16.62 19.83
CA THR A 348 7.49 15.38 20.62
C THR A 348 8.81 14.68 20.95
N LEU A 349 9.93 15.08 20.32
CA LEU A 349 11.25 14.50 20.59
C LEU A 349 12.14 15.49 21.36
N GLU A 350 12.88 14.99 22.34
CA GLU A 350 13.81 15.80 23.11
C GLU A 350 15.05 16.21 22.29
N PRO A 351 15.56 17.43 22.52
CA PRO A 351 15.00 18.51 23.33
C PRO A 351 13.74 19.11 22.66
N LEU A 352 12.64 19.27 23.41
CA LEU A 352 11.39 19.81 22.87
C LEU A 352 11.59 21.27 22.42
N ASP A 353 11.07 21.59 21.23
CA ASP A 353 11.13 22.94 20.67
C ASP A 353 9.80 23.30 20.00
N MET A 354 8.87 23.78 20.82
CA MET A 354 7.54 24.15 20.34
C MET A 354 7.59 25.35 19.39
N THR A 355 8.55 26.26 19.58
CA THR A 355 8.73 27.43 18.72
C THR A 355 9.16 27.02 17.33
N ALA A 356 10.11 26.10 17.22
CA ALA A 356 10.50 25.52 15.92
C ALA A 356 9.36 24.74 15.27
N ALA A 357 8.55 24.01 16.05
CA ALA A 357 7.39 23.30 15.54
C ALA A 357 6.33 24.26 14.95
N GLU A 358 6.08 25.40 15.60
CA GLU A 358 5.17 26.44 15.08
C GLU A 358 5.76 27.13 13.84
N ALA A 359 7.06 27.39 13.80
CA ALA A 359 7.75 27.99 12.66
C ALA A 359 7.69 27.13 11.37
N VAL A 360 7.40 25.83 11.51
CA VAL A 360 7.15 24.97 10.33
C VAL A 360 5.90 25.43 9.57
N LEU A 361 4.88 26.00 10.23
CA LEU A 361 3.70 26.55 9.52
C LEU A 361 4.10 27.71 8.59
N ASP A 362 5.05 28.55 9.01
CA ASP A 362 5.60 29.61 8.18
C ASP A 362 6.38 29.06 7.00
N GLN A 363 7.12 27.96 7.20
CA GLN A 363 7.81 27.26 6.10
C GLN A 363 6.82 26.68 5.09
N ILE A 364 5.67 26.15 5.53
CA ILE A 364 4.60 25.67 4.62
C ILE A 364 4.11 26.84 3.77
N SER A 365 3.82 27.98 4.39
CA SER A 365 3.35 29.20 3.72
C SER A 365 4.39 29.72 2.73
N ALA A 366 5.66 29.76 3.12
CA ALA A 366 6.78 30.17 2.27
C ALA A 366 7.00 29.24 1.06
N SER A 367 6.62 27.95 1.17
CA SER A 367 6.66 26.98 0.06
C SER A 367 5.53 27.18 -0.97
N GLY A 368 4.64 28.15 -0.76
CA GLY A 368 3.44 28.37 -1.60
C GLY A 368 2.30 27.38 -1.32
N SER A 369 2.40 26.60 -0.24
CA SER A 369 1.38 25.65 0.21
C SER A 369 0.57 26.24 1.37
N GLN A 370 -0.57 25.64 1.67
CA GLN A 370 -1.35 26.01 2.87
C GLN A 370 -1.23 24.91 3.92
N ALA A 371 -1.15 25.33 5.19
CA ALA A 371 -1.21 24.38 6.28
C ALA A 371 -2.59 23.71 6.34
N ASP A 372 -2.61 22.39 6.42
CA ASP A 372 -3.82 21.57 6.45
C ASP A 372 -4.16 21.14 7.90
N ALA A 373 -5.36 20.64 8.10
CA ALA A 373 -5.86 20.12 9.37
C ALA A 373 -4.88 19.17 10.10
N VAL A 374 -4.13 18.37 9.34
CA VAL A 374 -3.15 17.42 9.89
C VAL A 374 -2.00 18.12 10.62
N HIS A 375 -1.50 19.25 10.11
CA HIS A 375 -0.41 20.01 10.74
C HIS A 375 -0.87 20.64 12.06
N TYR A 376 -2.08 21.21 12.06
CA TYR A 376 -2.68 21.77 13.27
C TYR A 376 -3.00 20.68 14.31
N ALA A 377 -3.48 19.51 13.86
CA ALA A 377 -3.73 18.39 14.76
C ALA A 377 -2.45 17.94 15.49
N SER A 378 -1.30 17.86 14.78
CA SER A 378 0.00 17.57 15.40
C SER A 378 0.39 18.61 16.46
N LEU A 379 0.20 19.91 16.18
CA LEU A 379 0.49 20.98 17.16
C LEU A 379 -0.47 20.97 18.35
N ILE A 380 -1.78 20.74 18.12
CA ILE A 380 -2.77 20.63 19.20
C ILE A 380 -2.40 19.46 20.12
N HIS A 381 -2.11 18.30 19.54
CA HIS A 381 -1.67 17.14 20.30
C HIS A 381 -0.40 17.43 21.12
N ALA A 382 0.60 18.06 20.50
CA ALA A 382 1.85 18.40 21.17
C ALA A 382 1.64 19.36 22.33
N LYS A 383 0.88 20.46 22.14
CA LYS A 383 0.58 21.43 23.20
C LYS A 383 -0.17 20.77 24.36
N GLY A 384 -1.19 19.95 24.06
CA GLY A 384 -2.06 19.40 25.10
C GLY A 384 -1.59 18.09 25.71
N CYS A 385 -0.98 17.18 24.93
CA CYS A 385 -0.57 15.87 25.44
C CYS A 385 0.92 15.82 25.86
N VAL A 386 1.80 16.62 25.24
CA VAL A 386 3.23 16.63 25.55
C VAL A 386 3.58 17.77 26.53
N ALA A 387 3.12 18.99 26.24
CA ALA A 387 3.34 20.14 27.11
C ALA A 387 2.28 20.29 28.24
N HIS A 388 1.22 19.47 28.22
CA HIS A 388 0.08 19.50 29.14
C HIS A 388 -0.60 20.88 29.25
N ASP A 389 -0.51 21.72 28.20
CA ASP A 389 -1.18 23.00 28.10
C ASP A 389 -2.50 22.86 27.32
N MET A 390 -3.53 22.46 28.07
CA MET A 390 -4.87 22.30 27.49
C MET A 390 -5.45 23.63 26.98
N ALA A 391 -5.12 24.75 27.63
CA ALA A 391 -5.64 26.06 27.27
C ALA A 391 -5.08 26.52 25.92
N ALA A 392 -3.78 26.39 25.70
CA ALA A 392 -3.14 26.69 24.41
C ALA A 392 -3.61 25.74 23.30
N ALA A 393 -3.76 24.45 23.60
CA ALA A 393 -4.30 23.47 22.63
C ALA A 393 -5.73 23.83 22.22
N ARG A 394 -6.59 24.20 23.18
CA ARG A 394 -7.98 24.60 22.93
C ARG A 394 -8.06 25.90 22.14
N ALA A 395 -7.24 26.91 22.48
CA ALA A 395 -7.20 28.18 21.76
C ALA A 395 -6.81 27.96 20.28
N LEU A 396 -5.80 27.12 20.03
CA LEU A 396 -5.38 26.77 18.67
C LEU A 396 -6.49 26.02 17.92
N PHE A 397 -7.15 25.06 18.56
CA PHE A 397 -8.26 24.33 17.98
C PHE A 397 -9.42 25.24 17.57
N ASP A 398 -9.85 26.15 18.44
CA ASP A 398 -10.94 27.09 18.18
C ASP A 398 -10.55 28.10 17.08
N GLN A 399 -9.28 28.55 17.04
CA GLN A 399 -8.74 29.38 15.97
C GLN A 399 -8.82 28.66 14.62
N VAL A 400 -8.41 27.40 14.54
CA VAL A 400 -8.44 26.61 13.30
C VAL A 400 -9.87 26.36 12.82
N LEU A 401 -10.81 26.08 13.73
CA LEU A 401 -12.23 25.89 13.39
C LEU A 401 -12.92 27.18 12.90
N SER A 402 -12.38 28.34 13.28
CA SER A 402 -12.85 29.66 12.82
C SER A 402 -12.26 30.04 11.45
N ASN A 403 -11.19 29.37 11.03
CA ASN A 403 -10.54 29.63 9.74
C ASN A 403 -11.29 28.93 8.60
N ILE A 404 -11.92 29.72 7.73
CA ILE A 404 -12.68 29.23 6.57
C ILE A 404 -11.81 28.41 5.58
N GLN A 405 -10.50 28.65 5.57
CA GLN A 405 -9.57 27.98 4.66
C GLN A 405 -9.25 26.53 5.07
N VAL A 406 -9.41 26.20 6.36
CA VAL A 406 -9.13 24.85 6.86
C VAL A 406 -10.43 24.09 7.04
N ARG A 407 -10.63 23.04 6.26
CA ARG A 407 -11.80 22.16 6.44
C ARG A 407 -11.68 21.39 7.75
N PRO A 408 -12.74 21.40 8.59
CA PRO A 408 -12.78 20.54 9.76
C PRO A 408 -12.65 19.06 9.35
N GLN A 409 -11.64 18.39 9.87
CA GLN A 409 -11.35 16.98 9.58
C GLN A 409 -11.35 16.18 10.90
N PRO A 410 -11.59 14.85 10.84
CA PRO A 410 -11.60 13.99 12.03
C PRO A 410 -10.31 14.09 12.85
N CYS A 411 -9.13 14.28 12.24
CA CYS A 411 -7.85 14.37 12.93
C CYS A 411 -7.76 15.56 13.92
N LEU A 412 -8.42 16.69 13.62
CA LEU A 412 -8.46 17.83 14.57
C LEU A 412 -9.24 17.48 15.83
N TYR A 413 -10.40 16.87 15.67
CA TYR A 413 -11.23 16.43 16.79
C TYR A 413 -10.57 15.32 17.57
N GLN A 414 -9.93 14.37 16.88
CA GLN A 414 -9.15 13.31 17.51
C GLN A 414 -8.07 13.89 18.43
N ALA A 415 -7.23 14.78 17.90
CA ALA A 415 -6.18 15.43 18.69
C ALA A 415 -6.75 16.16 19.92
N MET A 416 -7.89 16.89 19.75
CA MET A 416 -8.50 17.60 20.88
C MET A 416 -9.10 16.63 21.91
N PHE A 417 -9.73 15.53 21.52
CA PHE A 417 -10.20 14.51 22.46
C PHE A 417 -9.03 13.82 23.19
N GLU A 418 -7.94 13.53 22.50
CA GLU A 418 -6.71 12.99 23.12
C GLU A 418 -6.15 13.98 24.17
N VAL A 419 -6.14 15.27 23.85
CA VAL A 419 -5.76 16.33 24.81
C VAL A 419 -6.68 16.34 26.03
N MET A 420 -8.00 16.26 25.82
CA MET A 420 -8.97 16.22 26.95
C MET A 420 -8.75 14.98 27.82
N VAL A 421 -8.47 13.83 27.22
CA VAL A 421 -8.17 12.59 27.95
C VAL A 421 -6.86 12.70 28.72
N ALA A 422 -5.79 13.22 28.09
CA ALA A 422 -4.48 13.40 28.72
C ALA A 422 -4.51 14.38 29.90
N ASN A 423 -5.45 15.31 29.91
CA ASN A 423 -5.62 16.30 30.97
C ASN A 423 -6.83 16.00 31.90
N HIS A 424 -7.33 14.77 31.90
CA HIS A 424 -8.46 14.31 32.75
C HIS A 424 -9.74 15.14 32.61
N ALA A 425 -9.97 15.77 31.45
CA ALA A 425 -11.10 16.64 31.17
C ALA A 425 -12.13 16.00 30.21
N VAL A 426 -12.21 14.66 30.16
CA VAL A 426 -13.13 13.95 29.26
C VAL A 426 -14.60 14.25 29.56
N SER A 427 -14.94 14.66 30.82
CA SER A 427 -16.27 15.11 31.20
C SER A 427 -16.81 16.23 30.31
N ASP A 428 -15.94 17.07 29.78
CA ASP A 428 -16.28 18.22 28.96
C ASP A 428 -16.32 17.87 27.44
N SER A 429 -16.23 16.59 27.08
CA SER A 429 -16.22 16.14 25.68
C SER A 429 -17.58 16.21 24.98
N ASP A 430 -18.71 16.12 25.70
CA ASP A 430 -20.05 16.06 25.12
C ASP A 430 -20.40 17.28 24.23
N PRO A 431 -20.08 18.54 24.59
CA PRO A 431 -20.28 19.68 23.68
C PRO A 431 -19.48 19.57 22.39
N LEU A 432 -18.24 19.06 22.47
CA LEU A 432 -17.34 18.91 21.34
C LEU A 432 -17.81 17.79 20.39
N VAL A 433 -18.32 16.68 20.92
CA VAL A 433 -18.95 15.60 20.13
C VAL A 433 -20.18 16.13 19.38
N ARG A 434 -20.97 17.01 20.01
CA ARG A 434 -22.13 17.64 19.38
C ARG A 434 -21.71 18.61 18.26
N ASP A 435 -20.67 19.42 18.46
CA ASP A 435 -20.13 20.34 17.46
C ASP A 435 -19.57 19.55 16.25
N MET A 436 -18.80 18.49 16.51
CA MET A 436 -18.27 17.58 15.47
C MET A 436 -19.39 17.07 14.55
N ARG A 437 -20.50 16.59 15.14
CA ARG A 437 -21.66 16.10 14.39
C ARG A 437 -22.39 17.20 13.61
N LYS A 438 -22.55 18.38 14.20
CA LYS A 438 -23.17 19.53 13.53
C LYS A 438 -22.39 19.94 12.27
N ARG A 439 -21.08 19.78 12.28
CA ARG A 439 -20.20 20.06 11.14
C ARG A 439 -20.10 18.90 10.15
N GLY A 440 -20.83 17.80 10.38
CA GLY A 440 -20.83 16.63 9.50
C GLY A 440 -19.54 15.79 9.55
N VAL A 441 -18.73 15.92 10.61
CA VAL A 441 -17.52 15.11 10.82
C VAL A 441 -17.93 13.78 11.46
N GLU A 442 -17.53 12.68 10.82
CA GLU A 442 -17.86 11.32 11.31
C GLU A 442 -17.05 10.94 12.56
N LEU A 443 -17.69 10.16 13.43
CA LEU A 443 -17.03 9.51 14.56
C LEU A 443 -16.20 8.33 14.03
N THR A 444 -14.89 8.55 13.90
CA THR A 444 -13.96 7.48 13.48
C THR A 444 -13.69 6.49 14.60
N PRO A 445 -13.29 5.25 14.32
CA PRO A 445 -12.84 4.31 15.35
C PRO A 445 -11.75 4.88 16.28
N TYR A 446 -10.84 5.69 15.75
CA TYR A 446 -9.76 6.31 16.53
C TYR A 446 -10.28 7.33 17.55
N ILE A 447 -11.22 8.19 17.14
CA ILE A 447 -11.89 9.12 18.06
C ILE A 447 -12.65 8.33 19.13
N ALA A 448 -13.39 7.30 18.71
CA ALA A 448 -14.12 6.45 19.64
C ALA A 448 -13.18 5.77 20.65
N ASN A 449 -12.04 5.25 20.21
CA ASN A 449 -11.05 4.61 21.08
C ASN A 449 -10.51 5.58 22.13
N ALA A 450 -10.18 6.82 21.74
CA ALA A 450 -9.73 7.85 22.68
C ALA A 450 -10.82 8.17 23.72
N LEU A 451 -12.06 8.37 23.30
CA LEU A 451 -13.17 8.63 24.21
C LEU A 451 -13.50 7.44 25.12
N ILE A 452 -13.51 6.21 24.60
CA ILE A 452 -13.72 4.98 25.40
C ILE A 452 -12.66 4.92 26.50
N HIS A 453 -11.39 5.12 26.13
CA HIS A 453 -10.31 5.12 27.10
C HIS A 453 -10.47 6.23 28.15
N GLY A 454 -10.78 7.46 27.72
CA GLY A 454 -10.97 8.59 28.62
C GLY A 454 -12.11 8.36 29.62
N TRP A 455 -13.26 7.88 29.15
CA TRP A 455 -14.39 7.56 30.02
C TRP A 455 -14.12 6.37 30.94
N ALA A 456 -13.31 5.40 30.50
CA ALA A 456 -12.87 4.30 31.37
C ALA A 456 -11.98 4.81 32.50
N VAL A 457 -11.04 5.73 32.20
CA VAL A 457 -10.21 6.39 33.23
C VAL A 457 -11.04 7.26 34.19
N ALA A 458 -12.12 7.87 33.68
CA ALA A 458 -13.05 8.64 34.49
C ALA A 458 -14.10 7.76 35.23
N GLU A 459 -13.93 6.42 35.20
CA GLU A 459 -14.80 5.43 35.84
C GLU A 459 -16.26 5.41 35.34
N ASP A 460 -16.58 6.10 34.23
CA ASP A 460 -17.91 6.10 33.61
C ASP A 460 -18.00 5.11 32.46
N ILE A 461 -18.15 3.83 32.80
CA ILE A 461 -18.26 2.73 31.83
C ILE A 461 -19.54 2.86 30.99
N SER A 462 -20.60 3.45 31.51
CA SER A 462 -21.87 3.62 30.78
C SER A 462 -21.69 4.52 29.56
N LYS A 463 -20.90 5.61 29.69
CA LYS A 463 -20.56 6.47 28.56
C LYS A 463 -19.59 5.79 27.59
N ALA A 464 -18.61 5.04 28.07
CA ALA A 464 -17.73 4.24 27.22
C ALA A 464 -18.52 3.25 26.36
N GLU A 465 -19.50 2.52 26.96
CA GLU A 465 -20.42 1.63 26.23
C GLU A 465 -21.26 2.41 25.19
N ALA A 466 -21.77 3.58 25.54
CA ALA A 466 -22.55 4.40 24.64
C ALA A 466 -21.75 4.83 23.40
N ILE A 467 -20.47 5.20 23.58
CA ILE A 467 -19.55 5.52 22.46
C ILE A 467 -19.28 4.26 21.61
N PHE A 468 -18.97 3.13 22.25
CA PHE A 468 -18.72 1.87 21.53
C PHE A 468 -19.90 1.45 20.65
N ARG A 469 -21.16 1.60 21.15
CA ARG A 469 -22.38 1.28 20.39
C ARG A 469 -22.62 2.25 19.23
N GLN A 470 -22.15 3.49 19.31
CA GLN A 470 -22.26 4.47 18.22
C GLN A 470 -21.37 4.16 17.02
N VAL A 471 -20.28 3.40 17.21
CA VAL A 471 -19.45 2.92 16.09
C VAL A 471 -20.18 1.75 15.44
N PRO A 472 -20.59 1.86 14.16
CA PRO A 472 -21.24 0.75 13.45
C PRO A 472 -20.39 -0.51 13.50
N GLN A 473 -21.03 -1.67 13.65
CA GLN A 473 -20.33 -2.93 13.87
C GLN A 473 -19.38 -3.27 12.71
N ASP A 474 -19.75 -2.93 11.48
CA ASP A 474 -18.93 -3.11 10.28
C ASP A 474 -17.67 -2.21 10.24
N LYS A 475 -17.74 -1.04 10.89
CA LYS A 475 -16.63 -0.08 10.99
C LYS A 475 -15.75 -0.28 12.24
N ARG A 476 -16.12 -1.15 13.19
CA ARG A 476 -15.30 -1.43 14.38
C ARG A 476 -14.00 -2.13 13.96
N GLU A 477 -12.90 -1.62 14.46
CA GLU A 477 -11.56 -2.19 14.25
C GLU A 477 -11.10 -3.02 15.45
N PRO A 478 -10.06 -3.87 15.30
CA PRO A 478 -9.49 -4.60 16.43
C PRO A 478 -9.13 -3.70 17.61
N SER A 479 -8.60 -2.49 17.34
CA SER A 479 -8.27 -1.48 18.36
C SER A 479 -9.51 -0.99 19.13
N THR A 480 -10.70 -0.96 18.49
CA THR A 480 -11.95 -0.56 19.16
C THR A 480 -12.41 -1.65 20.13
N TYR A 481 -12.28 -2.91 19.75
CA TYR A 481 -12.55 -4.05 20.64
C TYR A 481 -11.54 -4.09 21.81
N GLU A 482 -10.26 -3.84 21.52
CA GLU A 482 -9.22 -3.75 22.54
C GLU A 482 -9.50 -2.62 23.54
N ALA A 483 -9.84 -1.41 23.07
CA ALA A 483 -10.18 -0.28 23.92
C ALA A 483 -11.36 -0.60 24.86
N MET A 484 -12.44 -1.20 24.34
CA MET A 484 -13.59 -1.55 25.16
C MET A 484 -13.31 -2.71 26.11
N THR A 485 -12.52 -3.69 25.69
CA THR A 485 -12.08 -4.80 26.57
C THR A 485 -11.27 -4.25 27.74
N ARG A 486 -10.32 -3.33 27.48
CA ARG A 486 -9.55 -2.63 28.54
C ARG A 486 -10.47 -1.85 29.49
N ALA A 487 -11.43 -1.12 28.93
CA ALA A 487 -12.41 -0.35 29.73
C ALA A 487 -13.18 -1.26 30.70
N TYR A 488 -13.68 -2.41 30.26
CA TYR A 488 -14.36 -3.38 31.14
C TYR A 488 -13.43 -4.02 32.17
N MET A 489 -12.18 -4.30 31.79
CA MET A 489 -11.19 -4.83 32.73
C MET A 489 -10.82 -3.82 33.82
N MET A 490 -10.75 -2.52 33.50
CA MET A 490 -10.57 -1.46 34.50
C MET A 490 -11.74 -1.38 35.47
N ALA A 491 -12.96 -1.67 35.00
CA ALA A 491 -14.17 -1.70 35.84
C ALA A 491 -14.45 -3.07 36.48
N ASP A 492 -13.47 -4.00 36.47
CA ASP A 492 -13.58 -5.39 36.97
C ASP A 492 -14.79 -6.18 36.40
N SER A 493 -15.27 -5.79 35.23
CA SER A 493 -16.42 -6.40 34.53
C SER A 493 -15.97 -7.44 33.52
N ARG A 494 -15.35 -8.52 34.01
CA ARG A 494 -14.71 -9.56 33.18
C ARG A 494 -15.68 -10.26 32.20
N ASP A 495 -16.93 -10.51 32.64
CA ASP A 495 -17.93 -11.18 31.79
C ASP A 495 -18.30 -10.32 30.57
N LYS A 496 -18.41 -9.00 30.75
CA LYS A 496 -18.64 -8.06 29.64
C LYS A 496 -17.43 -7.97 28.72
N ALA A 497 -16.22 -8.00 29.27
CA ALA A 497 -14.97 -8.03 28.50
C ALA A 497 -14.93 -9.28 27.60
N LEU A 498 -15.24 -10.46 28.14
CA LEU A 498 -15.35 -11.70 27.37
C LEU A 498 -16.42 -11.63 26.27
N GLY A 499 -17.55 -10.98 26.53
CA GLY A 499 -18.57 -10.73 25.51
C GLY A 499 -18.04 -9.95 24.31
N VAL A 500 -17.26 -8.89 24.55
CA VAL A 500 -16.62 -8.07 23.50
C VAL A 500 -15.55 -8.85 22.74
N VAL A 501 -14.76 -9.67 23.44
CA VAL A 501 -13.75 -10.54 22.82
C VAL A 501 -14.43 -11.58 21.91
N ASN A 502 -15.54 -12.19 22.37
CA ASN A 502 -16.30 -13.15 21.58
C ASN A 502 -16.92 -12.51 20.33
N GLU A 503 -17.40 -11.26 20.42
CA GLU A 503 -17.85 -10.49 19.25
C GLU A 503 -16.70 -10.27 18.27
N ALA A 504 -15.51 -9.92 18.74
CA ALA A 504 -14.33 -9.73 17.89
C ALA A 504 -13.91 -11.05 17.20
N LEU A 505 -13.95 -12.19 17.94
CA LEU A 505 -13.67 -13.52 17.39
C LEU A 505 -14.69 -13.92 16.31
N ALA A 506 -15.97 -13.67 16.56
CA ALA A 506 -17.04 -13.98 15.61
C ALA A 506 -16.90 -13.22 14.28
N ARG A 507 -16.19 -12.09 14.28
CA ARG A 507 -15.87 -11.33 13.06
C ARG A 507 -14.73 -11.92 12.23
N GLY A 508 -14.06 -12.95 12.72
CA GLY A 508 -13.02 -13.65 11.97
C GLY A 508 -11.68 -12.89 11.87
N TYR A 509 -11.33 -12.09 12.87
CA TYR A 509 -9.97 -11.50 12.92
C TYR A 509 -8.90 -12.59 13.04
N PRO A 510 -7.68 -12.36 12.49
CA PRO A 510 -6.58 -13.30 12.61
C PRO A 510 -6.34 -13.70 14.07
N THR A 511 -6.02 -14.96 14.31
CA THR A 511 -5.80 -15.51 15.66
C THR A 511 -4.75 -14.74 16.45
N ALA A 512 -3.72 -14.21 15.79
CA ALA A 512 -2.69 -13.39 16.42
C ALA A 512 -3.24 -12.03 16.94
N VAL A 513 -4.27 -11.47 16.30
CA VAL A 513 -4.91 -10.21 16.72
C VAL A 513 -5.93 -10.48 17.80
N ALA A 514 -6.76 -11.50 17.60
CA ALA A 514 -7.77 -11.93 18.58
C ALA A 514 -7.11 -12.47 19.87
N GLY A 515 -5.98 -13.16 19.74
CA GLY A 515 -5.17 -13.62 20.87
C GLY A 515 -4.68 -12.49 21.76
N LYS A 516 -4.18 -11.41 21.17
CA LYS A 516 -3.77 -10.21 21.94
C LYS A 516 -4.91 -9.62 22.75
N ILE A 517 -6.13 -9.57 22.20
CA ILE A 517 -7.31 -9.06 22.92
C ILE A 517 -7.72 -10.08 24.01
N LEU A 518 -7.63 -11.37 23.73
CA LEU A 518 -7.93 -12.43 24.70
C LEU A 518 -6.93 -12.45 25.86
N ASP A 519 -5.65 -12.22 25.59
CA ASP A 519 -4.59 -12.14 26.62
C ASP A 519 -4.88 -11.02 27.62
N LEU A 520 -5.55 -9.96 27.20
CA LEU A 520 -5.97 -8.87 28.10
C LEU A 520 -6.93 -9.36 29.19
N VAL A 521 -7.76 -10.33 28.92
CA VAL A 521 -8.72 -10.88 29.88
C VAL A 521 -8.09 -11.94 30.77
N GLY A 522 -6.99 -12.56 30.33
CA GLY A 522 -6.29 -13.66 31.05
C GLY A 522 -5.31 -13.21 32.13
N THR A 523 -4.77 -11.99 32.09
CA THR A 523 -3.69 -11.54 32.97
C THR A 523 -4.17 -10.65 34.12
N LYS A 524 -3.97 -11.06 35.34
CA LYS A 524 -4.44 -10.37 36.58
C LYS A 524 -3.55 -9.22 37.10
N SER A 525 -2.39 -8.89 36.53
CA SER A 525 -1.43 -8.10 37.32
C SER A 525 -0.48 -7.13 36.59
N ALA A 526 -0.74 -6.71 35.36
CA ALA A 526 0.17 -5.78 34.65
C ALA A 526 -0.58 -4.61 33.98
N TRP A 527 -1.49 -3.94 34.68
CA TRP A 527 -2.50 -3.10 34.02
C TRP A 527 -2.25 -1.61 34.05
N TRP A 528 -1.19 -1.12 34.66
CA TRP A 528 -0.92 0.30 34.63
C TRP A 528 0.58 0.59 34.46
N THR A 529 1.03 0.72 33.24
CA THR A 529 1.99 1.74 32.86
C THR A 529 1.23 2.76 32.04
N PRO A 530 1.32 4.08 32.34
CA PRO A 530 0.78 5.08 31.41
C PRO A 530 1.36 4.80 30.03
N PRO A 531 0.61 5.01 28.94
CA PRO A 531 1.16 4.77 27.62
C PRO A 531 2.40 5.65 27.48
N SER A 532 3.58 5.02 27.60
CA SER A 532 4.79 5.57 27.07
C SER A 532 4.50 5.73 25.58
N ASN A 533 4.11 6.94 25.17
CA ASN A 533 4.00 7.46 23.81
C ASN A 533 4.15 6.40 22.70
N SER A 534 3.26 5.42 22.66
CA SER A 534 3.08 4.61 21.47
C SER A 534 2.18 5.40 20.53
N LEU A 535 2.77 6.39 19.87
CA LEU A 535 2.39 6.79 18.52
C LEU A 535 2.66 5.59 17.59
N ASP A 536 2.33 4.37 18.06
CA ASP A 536 2.51 3.16 17.29
C ASP A 536 1.30 2.93 16.41
N SER A 537 1.57 3.06 15.13
CA SER A 537 1.03 2.25 14.04
C SER A 537 -0.40 2.42 13.58
N SER A 538 -1.11 3.48 13.88
CA SER A 538 -2.46 3.63 13.31
C SER A 538 -2.61 4.72 12.24
N ILE A 539 -1.51 5.22 11.68
CA ILE A 539 -1.55 6.05 10.47
C ILE A 539 -0.98 5.24 9.30
N ASP A 540 -1.52 4.06 9.07
CA ASP A 540 -1.38 3.30 7.84
C ASP A 540 -2.76 3.18 7.17
N GLY A 541 -3.28 4.31 6.80
CA GLY A 541 -4.54 4.41 6.09
C GLY A 541 -4.50 5.50 5.06
N SER A 542 -4.22 5.10 3.82
CA SER A 542 -4.54 5.85 2.60
C SER A 542 -3.81 7.18 2.37
N ILE A 543 -2.67 7.12 1.71
CA ILE A 543 -2.46 7.85 0.43
C ILE A 543 -1.66 6.95 -0.49
#